data_4ca37289077e8bc879b01e5e828bc27f
#
_entry.id   4ca37289077e8bc879b01e5e828bc27f
#
_cell.length_a   1.000
_cell.length_b   1.000
_cell.length_c   1.000
_cell.angle_alpha   90.00
_cell.angle_beta   90.00
_cell.angle_gamma   90.00
#
_symmetry.space_group_name_H-M   'P 1'
#
loop_
_entity.id
_entity.type
_entity.pdbx_description
1 polymer ?
#
loop_
_entity_poly.entity_id
_entity_poly.type
_entity_poly.pdbx_seq_one_letter_code
_entity_poly.pdbx_strand_id
1 'polypeptide(L)'
;MMQTAEVCYELRNATHYCIASVMETPTVGFPYHRILSELYQDEIDFNQVCTDVISFNKEMGLWGTYAAVDCTQMDAFAASVREEIVSKASLVENLSSHAIQQYGRNQFRFFSFDIADLIQQLNEGVLPDAFQQILSQTIIAKSCIESVNRQIIGDFDEDKYCGMGMYIPDAVPG
;
A
#
# COMPACT_ATOMS: atom_id res chain seq x y z
N MET A 1 -7.46 -7.69 0.26
CA MET A 1 -6.57 -6.67 -0.33
C MET A 1 -7.43 -5.55 -0.87
N MET A 2 -7.48 -4.43 -0.17
CA MET A 2 -8.31 -3.29 -0.58
C MET A 2 -7.52 -1.98 -0.68
N GLN A 3 -6.27 -1.98 -0.18
CA GLN A 3 -5.42 -0.78 -0.24
C GLN A 3 -4.68 -0.73 -1.58
N THR A 4 -5.43 -0.61 -2.67
CA THR A 4 -4.86 -0.39 -4.01
C THR A 4 -5.23 1.00 -4.50
N ALA A 5 -4.39 1.56 -5.37
CA ALA A 5 -4.61 2.89 -5.94
C ALA A 5 -5.95 2.98 -6.66
N GLU A 6 -6.34 1.92 -7.36
CA GLU A 6 -7.62 1.84 -8.09
C GLU A 6 -8.82 1.92 -7.15
N VAL A 7 -8.78 1.17 -6.03
CA VAL A 7 -9.88 1.17 -5.05
C VAL A 7 -9.97 2.52 -4.36
N CYS A 8 -8.85 3.07 -3.89
CA CYS A 8 -8.83 4.38 -3.24
C CYS A 8 -9.30 5.50 -4.19
N TYR A 9 -8.93 5.41 -5.48
CA TYR A 9 -9.39 6.35 -6.50
C TYR A 9 -10.91 6.30 -6.69
N GLU A 10 -11.51 5.12 -6.74
CA GLU A 10 -12.96 4.96 -6.84
C GLU A 10 -13.70 5.47 -5.58
N LEU A 11 -13.07 5.34 -4.41
CA LEU A 11 -13.64 5.79 -3.14
C LEU A 11 -13.53 7.32 -2.91
N ARG A 12 -12.71 8.05 -3.67
CA ARG A 12 -12.36 9.46 -3.40
C ARG A 12 -13.55 10.43 -3.30
N ASN A 13 -14.65 10.10 -3.95
CA ASN A 13 -15.89 10.92 -3.87
C ASN A 13 -16.86 10.43 -2.78
N ALA A 14 -16.56 9.30 -2.13
CA ALA A 14 -17.42 8.68 -1.13
C ALA A 14 -16.89 8.82 0.30
N THR A 15 -15.56 8.94 0.46
CA THR A 15 -14.92 9.09 1.77
C THR A 15 -13.68 9.98 1.68
N HIS A 16 -13.35 10.67 2.78
CA HIS A 16 -12.11 11.43 2.89
C HIS A 16 -10.91 10.51 3.18
N TYR A 17 -11.12 9.47 3.98
CA TYR A 17 -10.03 8.58 4.40
C TYR A 17 -10.38 7.12 4.15
N CYS A 18 -9.37 6.34 3.80
CA CYS A 18 -9.46 4.88 3.69
C CYS A 18 -8.34 4.25 4.52
N ILE A 19 -8.71 3.37 5.47
CA ILE A 19 -7.73 2.59 6.24
C ILE A 19 -7.90 1.13 5.83
N ALA A 20 -6.88 0.56 5.19
CA ALA A 20 -6.94 -0.80 4.71
C ALA A 20 -5.55 -1.45 4.65
N SER A 21 -5.49 -2.68 4.16
CA SER A 21 -4.27 -3.47 4.01
C SER A 21 -4.00 -3.76 2.53
N VAL A 22 -2.74 -3.67 2.11
CA VAL A 22 -2.27 -4.15 0.79
C VAL A 22 -2.21 -5.67 0.74
N MET A 23 -2.07 -6.33 1.90
CA MET A 23 -2.12 -7.78 2.06
C MET A 23 -3.54 -8.24 2.46
N GLU A 24 -3.76 -9.56 2.45
CA GLU A 24 -4.98 -10.13 3.05
C GLU A 24 -5.07 -9.77 4.54
N THR A 25 -6.24 -9.31 4.95
CA THR A 25 -6.52 -9.08 6.37
C THR A 25 -6.75 -10.41 7.06
N PRO A 26 -6.14 -10.67 8.25
CA PRO A 26 -6.44 -11.85 9.05
C PRO A 26 -7.94 -11.97 9.37
N THR A 27 -8.42 -13.20 9.52
CA THR A 27 -9.85 -13.50 9.73
C THR A 27 -10.43 -12.93 11.02
N VAL A 28 -9.57 -12.55 11.99
CA VAL A 28 -9.98 -11.85 13.23
C VAL A 28 -10.51 -10.45 12.95
N GLY A 29 -10.20 -9.89 11.77
CA GLY A 29 -10.65 -8.54 11.37
C GLY A 29 -9.94 -7.42 12.11
N PHE A 30 -10.56 -6.24 12.06
CA PHE A 30 -10.06 -5.04 12.75
C PHE A 30 -10.36 -5.08 14.25
N PRO A 31 -9.41 -4.68 15.12
CA PRO A 31 -9.61 -4.59 16.56
C PRO A 31 -10.39 -3.32 16.94
N TYR A 32 -11.65 -3.24 16.56
CA TYR A 32 -12.50 -2.05 16.78
C TYR A 32 -12.49 -1.58 18.24
N HIS A 33 -12.40 -2.50 19.21
CA HIS A 33 -12.33 -2.18 20.63
C HIS A 33 -11.06 -1.38 21.03
N ARG A 34 -10.04 -1.33 20.17
CA ARG A 34 -8.82 -0.55 20.40
C ARG A 34 -8.83 0.77 19.64
N ILE A 35 -9.35 0.78 18.42
CA ILE A 35 -9.21 1.92 17.51
C ILE A 35 -10.41 2.86 17.50
N LEU A 36 -11.61 2.43 17.95
CA LEU A 36 -12.81 3.28 17.87
C LEU A 36 -12.67 4.59 18.67
N SER A 37 -12.02 4.54 19.84
CA SER A 37 -11.82 5.76 20.64
C SER A 37 -11.03 6.82 19.90
N GLU A 38 -10.05 6.42 19.09
CA GLU A 38 -9.23 7.31 18.28
C GLU A 38 -9.99 7.80 17.03
N LEU A 39 -10.73 6.90 16.38
CA LEU A 39 -11.52 7.23 15.19
C LEU A 39 -12.68 8.20 15.47
N TYR A 40 -13.08 8.38 16.73
CA TYR A 40 -14.12 9.34 17.16
C TYR A 40 -13.55 10.66 17.70
N GLN A 41 -12.23 10.88 17.63
CA GLN A 41 -11.65 12.19 17.96
C GLN A 41 -11.92 13.22 16.86
N ASP A 42 -11.96 14.50 17.23
CA ASP A 42 -12.07 15.60 16.27
C ASP A 42 -10.83 15.67 15.34
N GLU A 43 -9.66 15.31 15.87
CA GLU A 43 -8.42 15.15 15.14
C GLU A 43 -7.92 13.70 15.32
N ILE A 44 -8.03 12.90 14.26
CA ILE A 44 -7.65 11.48 14.27
C ILE A 44 -6.14 11.33 14.11
N ASP A 45 -5.48 10.65 15.06
CA ASP A 45 -4.11 10.18 14.88
C ASP A 45 -4.09 8.85 14.08
N PHE A 46 -3.98 8.95 12.77
CA PHE A 46 -3.93 7.78 11.90
C PHE A 46 -2.69 6.91 12.13
N ASN A 47 -1.58 7.47 12.62
CA ASN A 47 -0.40 6.67 12.98
C ASN A 47 -0.72 5.79 14.20
N GLN A 48 -1.41 6.34 15.21
CA GLN A 48 -1.86 5.57 16.35
C GLN A 48 -2.83 4.47 15.92
N VAL A 49 -3.82 4.76 15.06
CA VAL A 49 -4.76 3.77 14.55
C VAL A 49 -4.05 2.62 13.84
N CYS A 50 -3.17 2.92 12.89
CA CYS A 50 -2.41 1.88 12.16
C CYS A 50 -1.52 1.06 13.11
N THR A 51 -0.87 1.71 14.08
CA THR A 51 -0.02 1.06 15.07
C THR A 51 -0.81 0.13 16.00
N ASP A 52 -2.00 0.54 16.43
CA ASP A 52 -2.85 -0.28 17.30
C ASP A 52 -3.36 -1.55 16.60
N VAL A 53 -3.73 -1.44 15.31
CA VAL A 53 -4.09 -2.61 14.52
C VAL A 53 -2.90 -3.57 14.37
N ILE A 54 -1.72 -3.05 14.05
CA ILE A 54 -0.49 -3.85 13.91
C ILE A 54 -0.07 -4.47 15.25
N SER A 55 -0.16 -3.74 16.35
CA SER A 55 0.14 -4.25 17.68
C SER A 55 -0.78 -5.41 18.06
N PHE A 56 -2.07 -5.28 17.79
CA PHE A 56 -3.04 -6.37 18.00
C PHE A 56 -2.68 -7.60 17.16
N ASN A 57 -2.40 -7.44 15.87
CA ASN A 57 -2.01 -8.56 15.03
C ASN A 57 -0.72 -9.23 15.52
N LYS A 58 0.25 -8.44 15.96
CA LYS A 58 1.51 -8.94 16.52
C LYS A 58 1.30 -9.76 17.81
N GLU A 59 0.44 -9.29 18.72
CA GLU A 59 0.06 -10.03 19.93
C GLU A 59 -0.59 -11.37 19.62
N MET A 60 -1.37 -11.43 18.54
CA MET A 60 -2.04 -12.64 18.06
C MET A 60 -1.15 -13.56 17.20
N GLY A 61 0.12 -13.18 16.95
CA GLY A 61 1.03 -13.92 16.06
C GLY A 61 0.60 -13.90 14.58
N LEU A 62 -0.11 -12.84 14.17
CA LEU A 62 -0.66 -12.68 12.82
C LEU A 62 0.20 -11.70 12.00
N TRP A 63 0.01 -11.76 10.69
CA TRP A 63 0.59 -10.80 9.73
C TRP A 63 -0.23 -9.50 9.63
N GLY A 64 0.33 -8.49 9.00
CA GLY A 64 -0.41 -7.25 8.73
C GLY A 64 0.42 -6.18 8.07
N THR A 65 -0.29 -5.43 7.23
CA THR A 65 0.12 -4.16 6.67
C THR A 65 -1.11 -3.26 6.71
N TYR A 66 -1.03 -2.11 7.33
CA TYR A 66 -2.14 -1.16 7.34
C TYR A 66 -1.62 0.23 7.03
N ALA A 67 -2.36 0.95 6.20
CA ALA A 67 -2.09 2.34 5.91
C ALA A 67 -3.39 3.15 5.87
N ALA A 68 -3.27 4.43 6.17
CA ALA A 68 -4.34 5.41 6.02
C ALA A 68 -4.04 6.28 4.80
N VAL A 69 -5.03 6.38 3.91
CA VAL A 69 -4.98 7.16 2.67
C VAL A 69 -5.92 8.33 2.78
N ASP A 70 -5.41 9.53 2.49
CA ASP A 70 -6.25 10.70 2.22
C ASP A 70 -6.79 10.59 0.78
N CYS A 71 -8.05 10.17 0.66
CA CYS A 71 -8.69 9.96 -0.62
C CYS A 71 -8.92 11.28 -1.39
N THR A 72 -8.87 12.44 -0.73
CA THR A 72 -8.98 13.74 -1.40
C THR A 72 -7.79 14.06 -2.29
N GLN A 73 -6.65 13.40 -2.06
CA GLN A 73 -5.42 13.54 -2.86
C GLN A 73 -5.39 12.62 -4.09
N MET A 74 -6.35 11.71 -4.23
CA MET A 74 -6.26 10.63 -5.23
C MET A 74 -6.30 11.12 -6.68
N ASP A 75 -6.93 12.25 -7.01
CA ASP A 75 -6.88 12.79 -8.37
C ASP A 75 -5.46 13.28 -8.73
N ALA A 76 -4.80 13.99 -7.82
CA ALA A 76 -3.42 14.44 -8.01
C ALA A 76 -2.44 13.27 -8.01
N PHE A 77 -2.64 12.30 -7.11
CA PHE A 77 -1.84 11.09 -7.04
C PHE A 77 -1.94 10.27 -8.35
N ALA A 78 -3.15 10.02 -8.84
CA ALA A 78 -3.38 9.29 -10.09
C ALA A 78 -2.76 10.00 -11.30
N ALA A 79 -2.83 11.33 -11.35
CA ALA A 79 -2.19 12.12 -12.39
C ALA A 79 -0.66 11.94 -12.37
N SER A 80 -0.03 12.00 -11.20
CA SER A 80 1.41 11.80 -11.03
C SER A 80 1.85 10.39 -11.41
N VAL A 81 1.11 9.35 -10.97
CA VAL A 81 1.36 7.95 -11.36
C VAL A 81 1.28 7.78 -12.87
N ARG A 82 0.24 8.35 -13.50
CA ARG A 82 0.05 8.27 -14.95
C ARG A 82 1.21 8.94 -15.70
N GLU A 83 1.67 10.09 -15.26
CA GLU A 83 2.79 10.80 -15.86
C GLU A 83 4.06 9.94 -15.84
N GLU A 84 4.39 9.34 -14.69
CA GLU A 84 5.54 8.46 -14.54
C GLU A 84 5.45 7.21 -15.44
N ILE A 85 4.31 6.54 -15.46
CA ILE A 85 4.12 5.33 -16.28
C ILE A 85 4.13 5.65 -17.77
N VAL A 86 3.40 6.69 -18.22
CA VAL A 86 3.30 7.02 -19.65
C VAL A 86 4.62 7.52 -20.20
N SER A 87 5.33 8.37 -19.46
CA SER A 87 6.65 8.86 -19.88
C SER A 87 7.70 7.76 -20.02
N LYS A 88 7.48 6.60 -19.40
CA LYS A 88 8.41 5.46 -19.34
C LYS A 88 7.79 4.14 -19.85
N ALA A 89 6.79 4.23 -20.73
CA ALA A 89 6.02 3.06 -21.21
C ALA A 89 6.92 1.92 -21.74
N SER A 90 7.99 2.25 -22.48
CA SER A 90 8.95 1.25 -22.99
C SER A 90 9.75 0.54 -21.89
N LEU A 91 9.94 1.16 -20.73
CA LEU A 91 10.58 0.52 -19.57
C LEU A 91 9.59 -0.37 -18.84
N VAL A 92 8.31 0.01 -18.75
CA VAL A 92 7.25 -0.80 -18.13
C VAL A 92 7.12 -2.16 -18.83
N GLU A 93 7.14 -2.18 -20.17
CA GLU A 93 7.06 -3.41 -20.98
C GLU A 93 8.23 -4.37 -20.73
N ASN A 94 9.38 -3.88 -20.28
CA ASN A 94 10.59 -4.66 -20.03
C ASN A 94 10.86 -4.88 -18.53
N LEU A 95 10.02 -4.33 -17.65
CA LEU A 95 10.23 -4.43 -16.21
C LEU A 95 9.88 -5.81 -15.70
N SER A 96 10.83 -6.46 -15.00
CA SER A 96 10.53 -7.71 -14.32
C SER A 96 9.67 -7.47 -13.09
N SER A 97 8.51 -8.10 -13.04
CA SER A 97 7.64 -8.04 -11.85
C SER A 97 8.31 -8.57 -10.58
N HIS A 98 9.32 -9.44 -10.71
CA HIS A 98 10.12 -9.94 -9.58
C HIS A 98 11.02 -8.86 -8.96
N ALA A 99 11.28 -7.76 -9.65
CA ALA A 99 12.07 -6.64 -9.12
C ALA A 99 11.25 -5.73 -8.20
N ILE A 100 9.91 -5.82 -8.25
CA ILE A 100 8.99 -4.98 -7.50
C ILE A 100 8.43 -5.77 -6.33
N GLN A 101 8.30 -5.14 -5.16
CA GLN A 101 7.66 -5.75 -4.01
C GLN A 101 6.22 -6.14 -4.30
N GLN A 102 5.90 -7.42 -4.07
CA GLN A 102 4.59 -8.01 -4.29
C GLN A 102 3.84 -8.17 -2.97
N TYR A 103 2.51 -8.05 -3.03
CA TYR A 103 1.62 -8.24 -1.90
C TYR A 103 0.70 -9.44 -2.13
N GLY A 104 1.19 -10.64 -1.90
CA GLY A 104 0.38 -11.83 -2.05
C GLY A 104 1.05 -13.07 -1.47
N ARG A 105 0.28 -14.13 -1.24
CA ARG A 105 0.84 -15.41 -0.80
C ARG A 105 1.48 -16.12 -1.98
N ASN A 106 2.65 -16.73 -1.77
CA ASN A 106 3.40 -17.49 -2.78
C ASN A 106 2.60 -18.56 -3.56
N GLN A 107 1.43 -18.97 -3.06
CA GLN A 107 0.60 -20.02 -3.70
C GLN A 107 -0.48 -19.46 -4.64
N PHE A 108 -0.71 -18.17 -4.64
CA PHE A 108 -1.72 -17.53 -5.48
C PHE A 108 -1.05 -16.46 -6.34
N ARG A 109 -1.45 -16.37 -7.60
CA ARG A 109 -1.02 -15.30 -8.49
C ARG A 109 -1.65 -14.00 -8.02
N PHE A 110 -0.88 -13.13 -7.39
CA PHE A 110 -1.33 -11.81 -7.00
C PHE A 110 -0.74 -10.77 -7.95
N PHE A 111 -1.57 -9.82 -8.28
CA PHE A 111 -1.28 -8.77 -9.24
C PHE A 111 -1.14 -7.42 -8.56
N SER A 112 -0.95 -7.39 -7.24
CA SER A 112 -0.76 -6.17 -6.47
C SER A 112 0.70 -6.00 -6.12
N PHE A 113 1.26 -4.88 -6.53
CA PHE A 113 2.66 -4.50 -6.38
C PHE A 113 2.75 -3.17 -5.65
N ASP A 114 3.86 -2.93 -4.95
CA ASP A 114 4.09 -1.63 -4.30
C ASP A 114 4.25 -0.54 -5.37
N ILE A 115 3.43 0.52 -5.25
CA ILE A 115 3.41 1.56 -6.27
C ILE A 115 4.66 2.45 -6.21
N ALA A 116 5.22 2.69 -5.02
CA ALA A 116 6.43 3.49 -4.90
C ALA A 116 7.66 2.72 -5.39
N ASP A 117 7.75 1.40 -5.08
CA ASP A 117 8.83 0.56 -5.60
C ASP A 117 8.75 0.45 -7.14
N LEU A 118 7.53 0.34 -7.72
CA LEU A 118 7.35 0.41 -9.17
C LEU A 118 7.92 1.72 -9.75
N ILE A 119 7.51 2.87 -9.23
CA ILE A 119 7.97 4.17 -9.74
C ILE A 119 9.48 4.33 -9.54
N GLN A 120 10.02 3.86 -8.43
CA GLN A 120 11.45 3.86 -8.17
C GLN A 120 12.23 3.02 -9.18
N GLN A 121 11.74 1.82 -9.53
CA GLN A 121 12.37 0.98 -10.56
C GLN A 121 12.33 1.64 -11.94
N LEU A 122 11.25 2.33 -12.29
CA LEU A 122 11.15 3.09 -13.54
C LEU A 122 12.08 4.31 -13.58
N ASN A 123 12.62 4.73 -12.45
CA ASN A 123 13.52 5.87 -12.29
C ASN A 123 14.93 5.47 -11.81
N GLU A 124 15.43 4.32 -12.29
CA GLU A 124 16.80 3.87 -12.03
C GLU A 124 17.13 3.71 -10.52
N GLY A 125 16.13 3.35 -9.71
CA GLY A 125 16.27 3.15 -8.27
C GLY A 125 16.08 4.42 -7.42
N VAL A 126 15.70 5.55 -8.02
CA VAL A 126 15.46 6.82 -7.32
C VAL A 126 13.98 7.19 -7.41
N LEU A 127 13.35 7.48 -6.28
CA LEU A 127 11.98 8.00 -6.27
C LEU A 127 12.00 9.50 -6.60
N PRO A 128 11.30 9.98 -7.67
CA PRO A 128 11.27 11.39 -8.02
C PRO A 128 10.70 12.26 -6.89
N ASP A 129 11.32 13.41 -6.60
CA ASP A 129 10.90 14.30 -5.51
C ASP A 129 9.44 14.73 -5.61
N ALA A 130 8.96 15.04 -6.82
CA ALA A 130 7.56 15.42 -7.04
C ALA A 130 6.60 14.26 -6.71
N PHE A 131 6.97 13.03 -7.08
CA PHE A 131 6.18 11.84 -6.75
C PHE A 131 6.24 11.55 -5.24
N GLN A 132 7.40 11.65 -4.62
CA GLN A 132 7.57 11.47 -3.16
C GLN A 132 6.72 12.47 -2.37
N GLN A 133 6.64 13.72 -2.83
CA GLN A 133 5.80 14.73 -2.20
C GLN A 133 4.31 14.36 -2.25
N ILE A 134 3.78 14.00 -3.43
CA ILE A 134 2.35 13.63 -3.54
C ILE A 134 2.07 12.32 -2.81
N LEU A 135 2.99 11.35 -2.83
CA LEU A 135 2.87 10.11 -2.07
C LEU A 135 2.71 10.39 -0.57
N SER A 136 3.56 11.26 0.00
CA SER A 136 3.51 11.62 1.42
C SER A 136 2.26 12.41 1.82
N GLN A 137 1.64 13.13 0.90
CA GLN A 137 0.34 13.79 1.11
C GLN A 137 -0.83 12.80 1.03
N THR A 138 -0.67 11.74 0.25
CA THR A 138 -1.71 10.72 0.02
C THR A 138 -1.68 9.63 1.07
N ILE A 139 -0.50 9.10 1.40
CA ILE A 139 -0.31 8.08 2.44
C ILE A 139 0.05 8.78 3.74
N ILE A 140 -0.95 9.04 4.57
CA ILE A 140 -0.82 9.85 5.79
C ILE A 140 -0.36 9.07 7.02
N ALA A 141 -0.50 7.74 6.99
CA ALA A 141 0.04 6.83 8.01
C ALA A 141 0.24 5.44 7.43
N LYS A 142 1.22 4.70 7.94
CA LYS A 142 1.42 3.29 7.61
C LYS A 142 2.12 2.54 8.75
N SER A 143 1.81 1.23 8.87
CA SER A 143 2.48 0.33 9.81
C SER A 143 2.42 -1.12 9.29
N CYS A 144 3.44 -1.94 9.61
CA CYS A 144 3.50 -3.34 9.19
C CYS A 144 4.24 -4.23 10.20
N ILE A 145 4.20 -5.55 9.97
CA ILE A 145 4.95 -6.54 10.74
C ILE A 145 5.91 -7.25 9.78
N GLU A 146 7.11 -6.74 9.59
CA GLU A 146 8.06 -7.27 8.62
C GLU A 146 8.32 -8.77 8.79
N SER A 147 8.69 -9.21 9.99
CA SER A 147 9.12 -10.59 10.25
C SER A 147 8.05 -11.63 9.92
N VAL A 148 6.79 -11.37 10.26
CA VAL A 148 5.66 -12.29 9.98
C VAL A 148 5.23 -12.17 8.53
N ASN A 149 5.18 -10.95 7.97
CA ASN A 149 4.85 -10.73 6.57
C ASN A 149 5.85 -11.47 5.64
N ARG A 150 7.14 -11.42 5.95
CA ARG A 150 8.18 -12.15 5.21
C ARG A 150 7.96 -13.66 5.23
N GLN A 151 7.43 -14.24 6.30
CA GLN A 151 7.09 -15.66 6.35
C GLN A 151 5.87 -16.03 5.47
N ILE A 152 4.96 -15.08 5.27
CA ILE A 152 3.71 -15.30 4.52
C ILE A 152 3.89 -15.10 3.01
N ILE A 153 4.61 -14.06 2.59
CA ILE A 153 4.75 -13.68 1.18
C ILE A 153 6.17 -13.81 0.63
N GLY A 154 7.16 -14.19 1.46
CA GLY A 154 8.55 -14.35 1.05
C GLY A 154 9.33 -13.05 1.20
N ASP A 155 9.61 -12.36 0.10
CA ASP A 155 10.55 -11.24 0.05
C ASP A 155 9.94 -9.88 0.49
N PHE A 156 9.17 -9.87 1.59
CA PHE A 156 8.65 -8.61 2.13
C PHE A 156 9.80 -7.77 2.73
N ASP A 157 9.88 -6.53 2.28
CA ASP A 157 10.83 -5.52 2.72
C ASP A 157 10.06 -4.30 3.25
N GLU A 158 10.25 -3.97 4.54
CA GLU A 158 9.56 -2.86 5.20
C GLU A 158 9.96 -1.51 4.59
N ASP A 159 11.21 -1.37 4.16
CA ASP A 159 11.71 -0.13 3.55
C ASP A 159 11.05 0.15 2.19
N LYS A 160 10.63 -0.89 1.48
CA LYS A 160 9.89 -0.78 0.22
C LYS A 160 8.39 -0.58 0.40
N TYR A 161 7.85 -0.88 1.57
CA TYR A 161 6.42 -0.78 1.83
C TYR A 161 5.97 0.68 1.87
N CYS A 162 5.30 1.16 0.83
CA CYS A 162 4.78 2.54 0.80
C CYS A 162 3.39 2.69 1.43
N GLY A 163 2.62 1.62 1.60
CA GLY A 163 1.25 1.66 2.13
C GLY A 163 0.16 1.52 1.06
N MET A 164 0.51 1.51 -0.22
CA MET A 164 -0.43 1.38 -1.33
C MET A 164 0.07 0.43 -2.39
N GLY A 165 -0.80 -0.48 -2.82
CA GLY A 165 -0.55 -1.37 -3.95
C GLY A 165 -1.13 -0.83 -5.25
N MET A 166 -0.70 -1.41 -6.35
CA MET A 166 -1.25 -1.18 -7.69
C MET A 166 -1.36 -2.51 -8.43
N TYR A 167 -2.39 -2.67 -9.25
CA TYR A 167 -2.54 -3.82 -10.13
C TYR A 167 -1.67 -3.65 -11.39
N ILE A 168 -0.90 -4.70 -11.73
CA ILE A 168 -0.10 -4.75 -12.97
C ILE A 168 -0.53 -5.98 -13.76
N PRO A 169 -1.32 -5.84 -14.85
CA PRO A 169 -1.96 -6.96 -15.54
C PRO A 169 -0.99 -7.92 -16.22
N ASP A 170 0.10 -7.41 -16.80
CA ASP A 170 1.05 -8.21 -17.59
C ASP A 170 2.20 -8.82 -16.78
N ALA A 171 2.17 -8.65 -15.46
CA ALA A 171 3.10 -9.33 -14.55
C ALA A 171 2.76 -10.83 -14.37
N VAL A 172 1.87 -11.38 -15.20
CA VAL A 172 1.54 -12.82 -15.22
C VAL A 172 2.64 -13.54 -15.98
N PRO A 173 3.48 -14.37 -15.34
CA PRO A 173 4.36 -15.27 -16.07
C PRO A 173 3.50 -16.19 -16.93
N GLY A 174 3.77 -16.22 -18.23
CA GLY A 174 3.18 -17.17 -19.17
C GLY A 174 3.44 -18.62 -18.76
#